data_08cced77a14f3683019d9b856ab92309
#
_entry.id   08cced77a14f3683019d9b856ab92309
#
_cell.length_a   1.000
_cell.length_b   1.000
_cell.length_c   1.000
_cell.angle_alpha   90.00
_cell.angle_beta   90.00
_cell.angle_gamma   90.00
#
_symmetry.space_group_name_H-M   'P 1'
#
loop_
_entity.id
_entity.type
_entity.pdbx_description
1 polymer ?
#
loop_
_entity_poly.entity_id
_entity_poly.type
_entity_poly.pdbx_seq_one_letter_code
_entity_poly.pdbx_strand_id
1 'polypeptide(L)'
;PQITGPREKTGSTDFGNVMYEVPGCCIRTAFVPEGTAAHSKEYLEAGKNQKAHEALRSGSEILAGTCMDILEHPEFLQKMKEEFEERKRKEQMQMA
;
A
#
# COMPACT_ATOMS: atom_id res chain seq x y z
N PRO A 1 -1.67 -12.59 -11.66
CA PRO A 1 -2.46 -12.01 -10.56
C PRO A 1 -3.30 -10.84 -11.05
N GLN A 2 -4.48 -10.70 -10.47
CA GLN A 2 -5.36 -9.57 -10.76
C GLN A 2 -4.99 -8.37 -9.91
N ILE A 3 -4.94 -7.22 -10.54
CA ILE A 3 -4.74 -5.95 -9.84
C ILE A 3 -6.09 -5.24 -9.85
N THR A 4 -6.60 -4.96 -8.66
CA THR A 4 -7.86 -4.23 -8.51
C THR A 4 -7.60 -2.81 -8.05
N GLY A 5 -8.55 -1.92 -8.32
CA GLY A 5 -8.45 -0.53 -7.89
C GLY A 5 -8.60 -0.37 -6.37
N PRO A 6 -8.41 0.86 -5.87
CA PRO A 6 -8.57 1.13 -4.45
C PRO A 6 -9.99 0.83 -3.97
N ARG A 7 -10.11 0.38 -2.73
CA ARG A 7 -11.41 0.13 -2.11
C ARG A 7 -12.00 1.43 -1.60
N GLU A 8 -13.31 1.58 -1.72
CA GLU A 8 -14.00 2.77 -1.25
C GLU A 8 -14.02 2.86 0.27
N LYS A 9 -14.17 1.70 0.93
CA LYS A 9 -14.19 1.65 2.39
C LYS A 9 -13.06 0.75 2.88
N THR A 10 -12.25 1.28 3.77
CA THR A 10 -11.15 0.55 4.38
C THR A 10 -11.17 0.77 5.88
N GLY A 11 -10.51 -0.14 6.62
CA GLY A 11 -10.26 0.07 8.03
C GLY A 11 -9.26 1.21 8.24
N SER A 12 -9.07 1.60 9.48
CA SER A 12 -8.09 2.62 9.84
C SER A 12 -6.69 2.04 9.98
N THR A 13 -5.69 2.85 9.69
CA THR A 13 -4.30 2.50 9.85
C THR A 13 -3.47 3.75 10.10
N ASP A 14 -2.40 3.60 10.87
CA ASP A 14 -1.47 4.69 11.14
C ASP A 14 -0.66 5.09 9.90
N PHE A 15 -0.68 4.27 8.85
CA PHE A 15 0.02 4.58 7.61
C PHE A 15 -0.48 5.89 6.99
N GLY A 16 -1.74 6.25 7.21
CA GLY A 16 -2.27 7.53 6.76
C GLY A 16 -1.48 8.71 7.31
N ASN A 17 -1.05 8.63 8.57
CA ASN A 17 -0.24 9.68 9.19
C ASN A 17 1.14 9.78 8.54
N VAL A 18 1.73 8.64 8.17
CA VAL A 18 3.03 8.62 7.48
C VAL A 18 2.90 9.30 6.12
N MET A 19 1.79 9.09 5.41
CA MET A 19 1.57 9.67 4.09
C MET A 19 1.40 11.18 4.10
N TYR A 20 1.13 11.79 5.26
CA TYR A 20 1.14 13.25 5.39
C TYR A 20 2.54 13.82 5.46
N GLU A 21 3.50 13.02 5.87
CA GLU A 21 4.87 13.48 6.06
C GLU A 21 5.78 13.15 4.86
N VAL A 22 5.51 12.04 4.18
CA VAL A 22 6.34 11.59 3.05
C VAL A 22 5.45 11.00 1.96
N PRO A 23 5.91 11.00 0.70
CA PRO A 23 5.20 10.29 -0.36
C PRO A 23 5.11 8.81 -0.04
N GLY A 24 3.94 8.23 -0.25
CA GLY A 24 3.77 6.81 0.04
C GLY A 24 2.52 6.25 -0.59
N CYS A 25 2.47 4.94 -0.70
CA CYS A 25 1.28 4.21 -1.08
C CYS A 25 1.30 2.85 -0.40
N CYS A 26 0.14 2.23 -0.34
CA CYS A 26 -0.01 0.94 0.30
C CYS A 26 -0.65 -0.03 -0.69
N ILE A 27 -0.14 -1.24 -0.72
CA ILE A 27 -0.74 -2.32 -1.51
C ILE A 27 -1.14 -3.45 -0.58
N ARG A 28 -2.01 -4.30 -1.06
CA ARG A 28 -2.43 -5.50 -0.33
C ARG A 28 -2.31 -6.70 -1.23
N THR A 29 -1.87 -7.82 -0.66
CA THR A 29 -1.81 -9.10 -1.36
C THR A 29 -2.85 -10.03 -0.74
N ALA A 30 -3.63 -10.70 -1.58
CA ALA A 30 -4.71 -11.55 -1.11
C ALA A 30 -4.22 -12.95 -0.74
N PHE A 31 -4.67 -13.45 0.40
CA PHE A 31 -4.41 -14.83 0.83
C PHE A 31 -5.64 -15.48 1.48
N VAL A 32 -6.78 -14.80 1.44
CA VAL A 32 -8.04 -15.28 1.98
C VAL A 32 -9.13 -15.17 0.91
N PRO A 33 -10.22 -15.96 1.02
CA PRO A 33 -11.35 -15.78 0.11
C PRO A 33 -11.93 -14.38 0.19
N GLU A 34 -12.46 -13.91 -0.93
CA GLU A 34 -13.11 -12.61 -0.98
C GLU A 34 -14.25 -12.56 0.04
N GLY A 35 -14.36 -11.46 0.74
CA GLY A 35 -15.37 -11.28 1.77
C GLY A 35 -14.95 -11.69 3.17
N THR A 36 -13.75 -12.29 3.33
CA THR A 36 -13.25 -12.66 4.66
C THR A 36 -12.95 -11.37 5.44
N ALA A 37 -13.55 -11.24 6.62
CA ALA A 37 -13.36 -10.06 7.44
C ALA A 37 -11.97 -10.04 8.06
N ALA A 38 -11.32 -8.88 8.05
CA ALA A 38 -10.12 -8.67 8.84
C ALA A 38 -10.47 -8.80 10.33
N HIS A 39 -9.51 -9.16 11.15
CA HIS A 39 -9.72 -9.39 12.58
C HIS A 39 -10.70 -10.53 12.88
N SER A 40 -10.78 -11.51 11.99
CA SER A 40 -11.60 -12.70 12.18
C SER A 40 -10.72 -13.92 12.46
N LYS A 41 -11.34 -14.97 13.00
CA LYS A 41 -10.64 -16.23 13.24
C LYS A 41 -10.20 -16.86 11.93
N GLU A 42 -11.03 -16.78 10.91
CA GLU A 42 -10.74 -17.32 9.58
C GLU A 42 -9.52 -16.64 8.96
N TYR A 43 -9.41 -15.33 9.17
CA TYR A 43 -8.26 -14.56 8.69
C TYR A 43 -6.98 -14.98 9.39
N LEU A 44 -7.07 -15.18 10.71
CA LEU A 44 -5.93 -15.60 11.52
C LEU A 44 -5.45 -17.00 11.11
N GLU A 45 -6.36 -17.93 10.90
CA GLU A 45 -6.02 -19.29 10.51
C GLU A 45 -5.41 -19.33 9.12
N ALA A 46 -5.91 -18.51 8.19
CA ALA A 46 -5.40 -18.44 6.83
C ALA A 46 -3.94 -17.99 6.78
N GLY A 47 -3.48 -17.24 7.78
CA GLY A 47 -2.10 -16.77 7.84
C GLY A 47 -1.04 -17.84 7.89
N LYS A 48 -1.43 -19.09 8.13
CA LYS A 48 -0.51 -20.23 8.19
C LYS A 48 -0.50 -21.07 6.91
N ASN A 49 -1.37 -20.78 5.96
CA ASN A 49 -1.50 -21.60 4.76
C ASN A 49 -0.50 -21.21 3.67
N GLN A 50 -0.45 -22.00 2.60
CA GLN A 50 0.47 -21.78 1.48
C GLN A 50 0.20 -20.47 0.75
N LYS A 51 -1.07 -20.10 0.60
CA LYS A 51 -1.42 -18.83 -0.05
C LYS A 51 -0.90 -17.62 0.71
N ALA A 52 -0.90 -17.68 2.04
CA ALA A 52 -0.34 -16.60 2.86
C ALA A 52 1.16 -16.47 2.65
N HIS A 53 1.87 -17.60 2.57
CA HIS A 53 3.31 -17.57 2.28
C HIS A 53 3.61 -17.03 0.88
N GLU A 54 2.80 -17.39 -0.10
CA GLU A 54 2.92 -16.85 -1.46
C GLU A 54 2.65 -15.35 -1.50
N ALA A 55 1.64 -14.90 -0.76
CA ALA A 55 1.32 -13.47 -0.67
C ALA A 55 2.45 -12.68 -0.02
N LEU A 56 3.06 -13.22 1.03
CA LEU A 56 4.21 -12.61 1.67
C LEU A 56 5.38 -12.49 0.70
N ARG A 57 5.65 -13.54 -0.06
CA ARG A 57 6.71 -13.55 -1.06
C ARG A 57 6.45 -12.51 -2.15
N SER A 58 5.22 -12.47 -2.69
CA SER A 58 4.85 -11.50 -3.73
C SER A 58 4.97 -10.07 -3.22
N GLY A 59 4.48 -9.80 -2.01
CA GLY A 59 4.59 -8.47 -1.40
C GLY A 59 6.04 -8.06 -1.21
N SER A 60 6.89 -8.97 -0.75
CA SER A 60 8.31 -8.71 -0.56
C SER A 60 9.00 -8.41 -1.88
N GLU A 61 8.68 -9.15 -2.94
CA GLU A 61 9.23 -8.92 -4.28
C GLU A 61 8.82 -7.56 -4.83
N ILE A 62 7.56 -7.16 -4.62
CA ILE A 62 7.07 -5.86 -5.06
C ILE A 62 7.79 -4.72 -4.34
N LEU A 63 7.97 -4.85 -3.02
CA LEU A 63 8.69 -3.83 -2.24
C LEU A 63 10.14 -3.73 -2.68
N ALA A 64 10.82 -4.86 -2.87
CA ALA A 64 12.21 -4.88 -3.32
C ALA A 64 12.33 -4.29 -4.73
N GLY A 65 11.42 -4.66 -5.64
CA GLY A 65 11.40 -4.13 -7.00
C GLY A 65 11.18 -2.62 -7.03
N THR A 66 10.29 -2.12 -6.18
CA THR A 66 10.02 -0.68 -6.07
C THR A 66 11.25 0.06 -5.59
N CYS A 67 11.96 -0.48 -4.58
CA CYS A 67 13.20 0.13 -4.11
C CYS A 67 14.26 0.18 -5.20
N MET A 68 14.39 -0.90 -5.97
CA MET A 68 15.34 -0.95 -7.09
C MET A 68 15.00 0.07 -8.17
N ASP A 69 13.71 0.19 -8.50
CA ASP A 69 13.26 1.16 -9.49
C ASP A 69 13.59 2.59 -9.06
N ILE A 70 13.39 2.92 -7.79
CA ILE A 70 13.70 4.25 -7.26
C ILE A 70 15.20 4.52 -7.33
N LEU A 71 16.03 3.52 -7.00
CA LEU A 71 17.50 3.66 -7.03
C LEU A 71 18.03 3.79 -8.46
N GLU A 72 17.46 3.04 -9.40
CA GLU A 72 17.89 3.06 -10.80
C GLU A 72 17.33 4.26 -11.58
N HIS A 73 16.20 4.83 -11.13
CA HIS A 73 15.51 5.92 -11.81
C HIS A 73 15.22 7.06 -10.84
N PRO A 74 16.23 7.89 -10.51
CA PRO A 74 16.04 9.01 -9.57
C PRO A 74 14.94 9.97 -9.98
N GLU A 75 14.61 10.04 -11.27
CA GLU A 75 13.51 10.86 -11.77
C GLU A 75 12.14 10.44 -11.23
N PHE A 76 11.97 9.15 -10.91
CA PHE A 76 10.73 8.67 -10.28
C PHE A 76 10.57 9.26 -8.89
N LEU A 77 11.65 9.29 -8.12
CA LEU A 77 11.63 9.86 -6.78
C LEU A 77 11.28 11.35 -6.83
N GLN A 78 11.86 12.06 -7.80
CA GLN A 78 11.59 13.48 -7.99
C GLN A 78 10.11 13.72 -8.31
N LYS A 79 9.54 12.93 -9.22
CA LYS A 79 8.12 13.02 -9.57
C LYS A 79 7.21 12.73 -8.38
N MET A 80 7.58 11.72 -7.57
CA MET A 80 6.80 11.38 -6.37
C MET A 80 6.81 12.53 -5.37
N LYS A 81 7.95 13.16 -5.18
CA LYS A 81 8.07 14.31 -4.28
C LYS A 81 7.26 15.49 -4.78
N GLU A 82 7.30 15.77 -6.08
CA GLU A 82 6.54 16.86 -6.68
C GLU A 82 5.03 16.66 -6.53
N GLU A 83 4.56 15.44 -6.80
CA GLU A 83 3.14 15.10 -6.65
C GLU A 83 2.70 15.20 -5.18
N PHE A 84 3.54 14.75 -4.26
CA PHE A 84 3.27 14.83 -2.83
C PHE A 84 3.15 16.29 -2.39
N GLU A 85 4.08 17.15 -2.78
CA GLU A 85 4.07 18.56 -2.42
C GLU A 85 2.85 19.27 -2.97
N GLU A 86 2.46 18.98 -4.22
CA GLU A 86 1.28 19.56 -4.83
C GLU A 86 0.01 19.15 -4.09
N ARG A 87 -0.12 17.88 -3.76
CA ARG A 87 -1.28 17.36 -3.04
C ARG A 87 -1.38 17.96 -1.64
N LYS A 88 -0.26 18.06 -0.95
CA LYS A 88 -0.19 18.65 0.40
C LYS A 88 -0.60 20.11 0.36
N ARG A 89 -0.18 20.86 -0.65
CA ARG A 89 -0.53 22.25 -0.84
C ARG A 89 -2.03 22.41 -1.08
N LYS A 90 -2.62 21.54 -1.91
CA LYS A 90 -4.07 21.56 -2.17
C LYS A 90 -4.87 21.29 -0.90
N GLU A 91 -4.45 20.34 -0.09
CA GLU A 91 -5.11 20.02 1.17
C GLU A 91 -5.06 21.19 2.13
N GLN A 92 -3.92 21.89 2.23
CA GLN A 92 -3.78 23.06 3.08
C GLN A 92 -4.71 24.20 2.63
N MET A 93 -4.87 24.38 1.32
CA MET A 93 -5.77 25.39 0.79
C MET A 93 -7.24 25.08 1.11
N GLN A 94 -7.62 23.80 1.11
CA GLN A 94 -8.99 23.39 1.43
C GLN A 94 -9.31 23.57 2.92
N MET A 95 -8.29 23.51 3.77
CA MET A 95 -8.44 23.66 5.22
C MET A 95 -8.40 25.12 5.68
N ALA A 96 -7.98 26.01 4.81
CA ALA A 96 -7.84 27.43 5.12
C ALA A 96 -9.18 28.20 5.08
#